data_81c0fb3ac32d9f476ac01dd2c9cde8ca
#
_entry.id   81c0fb3ac32d9f476ac01dd2c9cde8ca
#
_cell.length_a   1.000
_cell.length_b   1.000
_cell.length_c   1.000
_cell.angle_alpha   90.00
_cell.angle_beta   90.00
_cell.angle_gamma   90.00
#
_symmetry.space_group_name_H-M   'P 1'
#
loop_
_entity.id
_entity.type
_entity.pdbx_description
1 polymer ?
#
loop_
_entity_poly.entity_id
_entity_poly.type
_entity_poly.pdbx_seq_one_letter_code
_entity_poly.pdbx_strand_id
1 'polypeptide(L)'
;MLEVLRFYRYVDFQKKGLVLNLLPEKEQFVISADEVNDLKLKMVDLEKGHPYLILDMIKKACTKFRSNKSVGEALSIVTTQTEINLRNTDSEQNLVKYFAWACQSIGLVGTVLGIGMSLQAANEISSQEGIDKVTGLLGVSFDSTLMALFLSIILMYAYSLVSEKIDKLHSDNENYVIEN
;
A
#
# COMPACT_ATOMS: atom_id res chain seq x y z
N MET A 1 -1.46 -9.01 -9.03
CA MET A 1 -2.08 -9.94 -8.07
C MET A 1 -1.13 -10.41 -6.97
N LEU A 2 0.07 -10.92 -7.29
CA LEU A 2 1.05 -11.38 -6.28
C LEU A 2 1.47 -10.27 -5.30
N GLU A 3 1.71 -9.05 -5.76
CA GLU A 3 2.06 -7.91 -4.89
C GLU A 3 0.94 -7.56 -3.92
N VAL A 4 -0.31 -7.57 -4.36
CA VAL A 4 -1.48 -7.33 -3.50
C VAL A 4 -1.57 -8.38 -2.38
N LEU A 5 -1.33 -9.66 -2.69
CA LEU A 5 -1.28 -10.73 -1.70
C LEU A 5 -0.10 -10.57 -0.72
N ARG A 6 1.05 -10.11 -1.21
CA ARG A 6 2.22 -9.81 -0.37
C ARG A 6 1.89 -8.74 0.66
N PHE A 7 1.28 -7.63 0.24
CA PHE A 7 0.86 -6.56 1.15
C PHE A 7 -0.20 -7.02 2.15
N TYR A 8 -1.17 -7.82 1.72
CA TYR A 8 -2.17 -8.37 2.62
C TYR A 8 -1.53 -9.21 3.75
N ARG A 9 -0.59 -10.11 3.39
CA ARG A 9 0.16 -10.90 4.36
C ARG A 9 1.04 -10.04 5.27
N TYR A 10 1.61 -8.96 4.74
CA TYR A 10 2.39 -8.01 5.51
C TYR A 10 1.53 -7.33 6.58
N VAL A 11 0.35 -6.84 6.24
CA VAL A 11 -0.58 -6.24 7.21
C VAL A 11 -0.96 -7.23 8.32
N ASP A 12 -1.32 -8.47 7.94
CA ASP A 12 -1.68 -9.50 8.92
C ASP A 12 -0.51 -9.87 9.84
N PHE A 13 0.71 -9.86 9.32
CA PHE A 13 1.91 -10.04 10.13
C PHE A 13 2.10 -8.88 11.10
N GLN A 14 2.03 -7.65 10.64
CA GLN A 14 2.24 -6.45 11.48
C GLN A 14 1.18 -6.30 12.58
N LYS A 15 -0.08 -6.66 12.32
CA LYS A 15 -1.13 -6.65 13.34
C LYS A 15 -0.85 -7.56 14.54
N LYS A 16 -0.08 -8.60 14.37
CA LYS A 16 0.33 -9.45 15.51
C LYS A 16 1.17 -8.68 16.53
N GLY A 17 1.89 -7.65 16.11
CA GLY A 17 2.64 -6.78 17.01
C GLY A 17 1.76 -6.02 18.00
N LEU A 18 0.57 -5.58 17.59
CA LEU A 18 -0.40 -4.91 18.47
C LEU A 18 -0.97 -5.82 19.57
N VAL A 19 -1.10 -7.12 19.28
CA VAL A 19 -1.66 -8.09 20.24
C VAL A 19 -0.69 -8.42 21.38
N LEU A 20 0.59 -8.06 21.25
CA LEU A 20 1.63 -8.39 22.24
C LEU A 20 1.55 -7.57 23.53
N ASN A 21 0.62 -6.61 23.66
CA ASN A 21 0.46 -5.73 24.83
C ASN A 21 1.81 -5.25 25.36
N LEU A 22 2.55 -4.54 24.49
CA LEU A 22 3.96 -4.19 24.73
C LEU A 22 4.14 -3.09 25.76
N LEU A 23 3.13 -2.20 25.89
CA LEU A 23 3.10 -1.10 26.83
C LEU A 23 2.21 -1.47 28.02
N PRO A 24 2.54 -1.03 29.25
CA PRO A 24 1.68 -1.24 30.41
C PRO A 24 0.38 -0.47 30.22
N GLU A 25 -0.75 -1.19 30.22
CA GLU A 25 -2.06 -0.53 30.26
C GLU A 25 -2.16 0.19 31.62
N LYS A 26 -1.98 1.52 31.65
CA LYS A 26 -2.74 2.41 32.53
C LYS A 26 -2.12 3.69 33.04
N GLU A 27 -3.00 4.59 33.17
CA GLU A 27 -3.12 5.89 33.83
C GLU A 27 -2.45 6.04 35.24
N GLN A 28 -1.86 5.02 35.83
CA GLN A 28 -1.35 5.05 37.21
C GLN A 28 0.17 4.94 37.37
N PHE A 29 0.92 4.75 36.29
CA PHE A 29 2.37 4.63 36.38
C PHE A 29 3.07 5.85 35.81
N VAL A 30 3.68 6.62 36.71
CA VAL A 30 4.74 7.57 36.30
C VAL A 30 5.96 6.72 35.98
N ILE A 31 6.21 6.44 34.71
CA ILE A 31 7.36 5.65 34.24
C ILE A 31 8.63 6.43 34.56
N SER A 32 9.51 5.83 35.36
CA SER A 32 10.83 6.41 35.66
C SER A 32 11.77 6.34 34.45
N ALA A 33 12.82 7.16 34.44
CA ALA A 33 13.79 7.14 33.33
C ALA A 33 14.50 5.78 33.15
N ASP A 34 14.63 5.01 34.23
CA ASP A 34 15.23 3.67 34.21
C ASP A 34 14.27 2.65 33.58
N GLU A 35 13.00 2.70 33.92
CA GLU A 35 11.95 1.86 33.35
C GLU A 35 11.78 2.10 31.83
N VAL A 36 11.89 3.34 31.37
CA VAL A 36 11.89 3.69 29.94
C VAL A 36 13.09 3.05 29.21
N ASN A 37 14.24 2.96 29.88
CA ASN A 37 15.40 2.31 29.31
C ASN A 37 15.21 0.78 29.21
N ASP A 38 14.65 0.17 30.23
CA ASP A 38 14.35 -1.27 30.25
C ASP A 38 13.30 -1.62 29.17
N LEU A 39 12.28 -0.79 29.03
CA LEU A 39 11.28 -0.91 27.98
C LEU A 39 11.95 -0.84 26.59
N LYS A 40 12.83 0.12 26.36
CA LYS A 40 13.59 0.22 25.11
C LYS A 40 14.42 -1.02 24.82
N LEU A 41 15.15 -1.55 25.81
CA LEU A 41 15.96 -2.76 25.66
C LEU A 41 15.09 -3.98 25.31
N LYS A 42 13.94 -4.11 25.96
CA LYS A 42 12.95 -5.13 25.64
C LYS A 42 12.46 -5.03 24.19
N MET A 43 12.18 -3.81 23.68
CA MET A 43 11.80 -3.62 22.29
C MET A 43 12.92 -4.02 21.32
N VAL A 44 14.17 -3.69 21.62
CA VAL A 44 15.33 -4.08 20.80
C VAL A 44 15.50 -5.60 20.73
N ASP A 45 15.29 -6.31 21.83
CA ASP A 45 15.40 -7.78 21.83
C ASP A 45 14.24 -8.45 21.06
N LEU A 46 13.03 -7.95 21.20
CA LEU A 46 11.87 -8.44 20.44
C LEU A 46 12.02 -8.18 18.93
N GLU A 47 12.59 -7.03 18.53
CA GLU A 47 12.82 -6.67 17.14
C GLU A 47 13.74 -7.65 16.40
N LYS A 48 14.71 -8.27 17.10
CA LYS A 48 15.60 -9.29 16.51
C LYS A 48 14.85 -10.53 16.03
N GLY A 49 13.75 -10.88 16.70
CA GLY A 49 12.92 -12.03 16.32
C GLY A 49 11.75 -11.68 15.42
N HIS A 50 11.19 -10.50 15.58
CA HIS A 50 9.98 -10.07 14.90
C HIS A 50 10.02 -8.57 14.53
N PRO A 51 10.30 -8.20 13.28
CA PRO A 51 10.42 -6.80 12.86
C PRO A 51 9.04 -6.14 12.72
N TYR A 52 8.35 -5.92 13.84
CA TYR A 52 7.09 -5.19 13.85
C TYR A 52 7.35 -3.68 13.85
N LEU A 53 6.58 -2.93 13.04
CA LEU A 53 6.67 -1.46 12.97
C LEU A 53 6.45 -0.80 14.33
N ILE A 54 5.54 -1.33 15.13
CA ILE A 54 5.22 -0.80 16.45
C ILE A 54 6.43 -0.81 17.40
N LEU A 55 7.30 -1.82 17.32
CA LEU A 55 8.50 -1.90 18.14
C LEU A 55 9.47 -0.76 17.85
N ASP A 56 9.65 -0.43 16.57
CA ASP A 56 10.50 0.70 16.16
C ASP A 56 9.92 2.05 16.61
N MET A 57 8.60 2.20 16.55
CA MET A 57 7.91 3.41 17.04
C MET A 57 8.10 3.59 18.54
N ILE A 58 7.84 2.56 19.36
CA ILE A 58 8.04 2.60 20.82
C ILE A 58 9.51 2.87 21.15
N LYS A 59 10.44 2.20 20.50
CA LYS A 59 11.90 2.40 20.70
C LYS A 59 12.33 3.84 20.44
N LYS A 60 11.80 4.47 19.38
CA LYS A 60 12.08 5.87 19.03
C LYS A 60 11.46 6.83 20.03
N ALA A 61 10.21 6.59 20.44
CA ALA A 61 9.53 7.38 21.47
C ALA A 61 10.31 7.34 22.80
N CYS A 62 10.69 6.15 23.28
CA CYS A 62 11.51 5.98 24.49
C CYS A 62 12.86 6.70 24.37
N THR A 63 13.51 6.62 23.20
CA THR A 63 14.81 7.29 22.98
C THR A 63 14.67 8.80 23.07
N LYS A 64 13.63 9.36 22.45
CA LYS A 64 13.37 10.79 22.46
C LYS A 64 12.98 11.29 23.84
N PHE A 65 12.11 10.58 24.54
CA PHE A 65 11.73 10.89 25.92
C PHE A 65 12.93 10.90 26.85
N ARG A 66 13.82 9.89 26.78
CA ARG A 66 15.03 9.83 27.59
C ARG A 66 15.96 11.02 27.36
N SER A 67 16.08 11.49 26.11
CA SER A 67 16.96 12.61 25.77
C SER A 67 16.46 13.93 26.32
N ASN A 68 15.16 14.21 26.20
CA ASN A 68 14.60 15.54 26.43
C ASN A 68 13.63 15.60 27.62
N LYS A 69 13.24 14.45 28.17
CA LYS A 69 12.23 14.30 29.24
C LYS A 69 10.90 15.03 28.94
N SER A 70 10.57 15.12 27.64
CA SER A 70 9.37 15.80 27.16
C SER A 70 8.44 14.79 26.48
N VAL A 71 7.25 14.62 27.04
CA VAL A 71 6.19 13.77 26.47
C VAL A 71 5.76 14.32 25.10
N GLY A 72 5.62 15.65 24.97
CA GLY A 72 5.24 16.26 23.69
C GLY A 72 6.22 15.96 22.56
N GLU A 73 7.53 15.94 22.84
CA GLU A 73 8.51 15.55 21.83
C GLU A 73 8.51 14.04 21.52
N ALA A 74 8.23 13.21 22.51
CA ALA A 74 8.08 11.77 22.29
C ALA A 74 6.85 11.48 21.42
N LEU A 75 5.72 12.15 21.65
CA LEU A 75 4.53 12.05 20.79
C LEU A 75 4.80 12.57 19.38
N SER A 76 5.48 13.70 19.22
CA SER A 76 5.86 14.24 17.91
C SER A 76 6.70 13.26 17.08
N ILE A 77 7.60 12.50 17.69
CA ILE A 77 8.39 11.51 16.97
C ILE A 77 7.54 10.30 16.54
N VAL A 78 6.53 9.92 17.32
CA VAL A 78 5.57 8.86 16.96
C VAL A 78 4.79 9.27 15.71
N THR A 79 4.18 10.44 15.70
CA THR A 79 3.44 10.97 14.55
C THR A 79 4.33 11.09 13.30
N THR A 80 5.54 11.63 13.46
CA THR A 80 6.52 11.73 12.37
C THR A 80 6.89 10.34 11.82
N GLN A 81 7.07 9.35 12.70
CA GLN A 81 7.39 7.99 12.27
C GLN A 81 6.22 7.32 11.55
N THR A 82 4.99 7.56 12.00
CA THR A 82 3.77 7.11 11.30
C THR A 82 3.72 7.65 9.88
N GLU A 83 3.95 8.96 9.71
CA GLU A 83 3.99 9.59 8.38
C GLU A 83 5.09 9.00 7.48
N ILE A 84 6.27 8.75 8.02
CA ILE A 84 7.37 8.11 7.27
C ILE A 84 6.98 6.70 6.84
N ASN A 85 6.38 5.92 7.74
CA ASN A 85 5.96 4.56 7.45
C ASN A 85 4.85 4.54 6.38
N LEU A 86 3.87 5.45 6.46
CA LEU A 86 2.83 5.62 5.45
C LEU A 86 3.42 5.94 4.07
N ARG A 87 4.33 6.91 4.00
CA ARG A 87 4.99 7.29 2.74
C ARG A 87 5.79 6.14 2.14
N ASN A 88 6.52 5.40 2.97
CA ASN A 88 7.30 4.24 2.50
C ASN A 88 6.37 3.18 1.92
N THR A 89 5.29 2.86 2.62
CA THR A 89 4.34 1.85 2.17
C THR A 89 3.58 2.31 0.90
N ASP A 90 3.19 3.58 0.81
CA ASP A 90 2.58 4.13 -0.41
C ASP A 90 3.55 4.09 -1.60
N SER A 91 4.83 4.40 -1.37
CA SER A 91 5.87 4.29 -2.39
C SER A 91 6.02 2.85 -2.92
N GLU A 92 5.99 1.86 -2.05
CA GLU A 92 6.02 0.44 -2.45
C GLU A 92 4.78 0.03 -3.25
N GLN A 93 3.63 0.63 -2.99
CA GLN A 93 2.37 0.38 -3.70
C GLN A 93 2.28 1.05 -5.07
N ASN A 94 3.14 2.03 -5.37
CA ASN A 94 3.11 2.77 -6.63
C ASN A 94 3.26 1.85 -7.85
N LEU A 95 3.91 0.70 -7.70
CA LEU A 95 4.03 -0.28 -8.76
C LEU A 95 2.66 -0.84 -9.18
N VAL A 96 1.76 -1.09 -8.23
CA VAL A 96 0.41 -1.59 -8.53
C VAL A 96 -0.41 -0.51 -9.25
N LYS A 97 -0.34 0.74 -8.78
CA LYS A 97 -0.96 1.90 -9.45
C LYS A 97 -0.46 2.05 -10.89
N TYR A 98 0.86 1.93 -11.08
CA TYR A 98 1.48 1.99 -12.40
C TYR A 98 0.95 0.90 -13.34
N PHE A 99 0.87 -0.35 -12.88
CA PHE A 99 0.35 -1.43 -13.73
C PHE A 99 -1.13 -1.23 -14.09
N ALA A 100 -1.96 -0.75 -13.17
CA ALA A 100 -3.34 -0.43 -13.48
C ALA A 100 -3.46 0.65 -14.57
N TRP A 101 -2.66 1.72 -14.46
CA TRP A 101 -2.57 2.76 -15.49
C TRP A 101 -2.02 2.22 -16.81
N ALA A 102 -0.96 1.40 -16.77
CA ALA A 102 -0.35 0.82 -17.95
C ALA A 102 -1.32 -0.09 -18.72
N CYS A 103 -2.15 -0.87 -18.02
CA CYS A 103 -3.19 -1.69 -18.65
C CYS A 103 -4.13 -0.83 -19.51
N GLN A 104 -4.63 0.30 -18.98
CA GLN A 104 -5.50 1.21 -19.72
C GLN A 104 -4.79 1.81 -20.93
N SER A 105 -3.55 2.24 -20.75
CA SER A 105 -2.74 2.84 -21.82
C SER A 105 -2.47 1.85 -22.96
N ILE A 106 -2.15 0.59 -22.64
CA ILE A 106 -1.94 -0.48 -23.63
C ILE A 106 -3.24 -0.77 -24.37
N GLY A 107 -4.39 -0.81 -23.66
CA GLY A 107 -5.69 -0.98 -24.30
C GLY A 107 -5.98 0.12 -25.31
N LEU A 108 -5.71 1.38 -24.95
CA LEU A 108 -5.88 2.52 -25.87
C LEU A 108 -4.97 2.42 -27.10
N VAL A 109 -3.70 2.02 -26.92
CA VAL A 109 -2.78 1.77 -28.03
C VAL A 109 -3.34 0.68 -28.95
N GLY A 110 -3.88 -0.40 -28.39
CA GLY A 110 -4.54 -1.47 -29.13
C GLY A 110 -5.69 -0.96 -30.01
N THR A 111 -6.53 -0.05 -29.47
CA THR A 111 -7.62 0.58 -30.22
C THR A 111 -7.10 1.42 -31.39
N VAL A 112 -6.10 2.27 -31.14
CA VAL A 112 -5.53 3.14 -32.18
C VAL A 112 -4.93 2.32 -33.32
N LEU A 113 -4.16 1.27 -32.99
CA LEU A 113 -3.58 0.37 -33.98
C LEU A 113 -4.66 -0.39 -34.77
N GLY A 114 -5.68 -0.91 -34.09
CA GLY A 114 -6.76 -1.65 -34.75
C GLY A 114 -7.61 -0.77 -35.65
N ILE A 115 -7.91 0.47 -35.27
CA ILE A 115 -8.57 1.44 -36.15
C ILE A 115 -7.69 1.74 -37.37
N GLY A 116 -6.38 1.93 -37.16
CA GLY A 116 -5.44 2.16 -38.26
C GLY A 116 -5.44 1.01 -39.27
N MET A 117 -5.42 -0.24 -38.78
CA MET A 117 -5.51 -1.44 -39.64
C MET A 117 -6.86 -1.55 -40.35
N SER A 118 -7.95 -1.18 -39.69
CA SER A 118 -9.29 -1.16 -40.30
C SER A 118 -9.39 -0.14 -41.43
N LEU A 119 -8.82 1.06 -41.24
CA LEU A 119 -8.78 2.10 -42.28
C LEU A 119 -7.93 1.68 -43.49
N GLN A 120 -6.83 0.94 -43.27
CA GLN A 120 -6.05 0.38 -44.38
C GLN A 120 -6.85 -0.65 -45.16
N ALA A 121 -7.55 -1.55 -44.47
CA ALA A 121 -8.42 -2.54 -45.11
C ALA A 121 -9.62 -1.91 -45.83
N ALA A 122 -10.06 -0.73 -45.42
CA ALA A 122 -11.16 0.02 -46.05
C ALA A 122 -10.86 0.43 -47.50
N ASN A 123 -9.60 0.54 -47.91
CA ASN A 123 -9.22 0.80 -49.29
C ASN A 123 -9.55 -0.37 -50.23
N GLU A 124 -9.82 -1.55 -49.71
CA GLU A 124 -10.14 -2.79 -50.46
C GLU A 124 -11.66 -3.09 -50.46
N ILE A 125 -12.52 -2.14 -50.02
CA ILE A 125 -13.98 -2.34 -49.90
C ILE A 125 -14.65 -2.32 -51.26
N SER A 126 -14.38 -3.34 -52.07
CA SER A 126 -15.15 -3.62 -53.28
C SER A 126 -15.98 -4.91 -53.16
N SER A 127 -15.90 -5.60 -52.02
CA SER A 127 -16.55 -6.86 -51.76
C SER A 127 -17.11 -6.96 -50.35
N GLN A 128 -18.06 -7.87 -50.14
CA GLN A 128 -18.58 -8.18 -48.79
C GLN A 128 -17.47 -8.63 -47.83
N GLU A 129 -16.51 -9.35 -48.36
CA GLU A 129 -15.34 -9.85 -47.59
C GLU A 129 -14.49 -8.67 -47.05
N GLY A 130 -14.32 -7.59 -47.80
CA GLY A 130 -13.65 -6.36 -47.38
C GLY A 130 -14.38 -5.68 -46.20
N ILE A 131 -15.71 -5.62 -46.27
CA ILE A 131 -16.55 -5.04 -45.20
C ILE A 131 -16.43 -5.86 -43.92
N ASP A 132 -16.49 -7.20 -44.01
CA ASP A 132 -16.39 -8.09 -42.87
C ASP A 132 -15.00 -8.03 -42.22
N LYS A 133 -13.94 -7.84 -43.00
CA LYS A 133 -12.57 -7.65 -42.51
C LYS A 133 -12.44 -6.33 -41.70
N VAL A 134 -12.97 -5.23 -42.21
CA VAL A 134 -12.95 -3.92 -41.53
C VAL A 134 -13.71 -3.98 -40.21
N THR A 135 -14.94 -4.52 -40.23
CA THR A 135 -15.77 -4.62 -39.02
C THR A 135 -15.16 -5.56 -37.99
N GLY A 136 -14.54 -6.65 -38.42
CA GLY A 136 -13.82 -7.57 -37.53
C GLY A 136 -12.62 -6.91 -36.84
N LEU A 137 -11.80 -6.13 -37.56
CA LEU A 137 -10.67 -5.39 -37.00
C LEU A 137 -11.13 -4.32 -36.01
N LEU A 138 -12.24 -3.62 -36.30
CA LEU A 138 -12.83 -2.67 -35.36
C LEU A 138 -13.33 -3.37 -34.09
N GLY A 139 -13.99 -4.52 -34.21
CA GLY A 139 -14.43 -5.32 -33.06
C GLY A 139 -13.28 -5.68 -32.15
N VAL A 140 -12.21 -6.26 -32.67
CA VAL A 140 -11.00 -6.62 -31.90
C VAL A 140 -10.37 -5.39 -31.23
N SER A 141 -10.42 -4.22 -31.89
CA SER A 141 -9.90 -2.97 -31.35
C SER A 141 -10.66 -2.54 -30.08
N PHE A 142 -11.99 -2.57 -30.14
CA PHE A 142 -12.82 -2.22 -28.98
C PHE A 142 -12.73 -3.25 -27.87
N ASP A 143 -12.69 -4.54 -28.21
CA ASP A 143 -12.54 -5.62 -27.24
C ASP A 143 -11.23 -5.50 -26.44
N SER A 144 -10.13 -5.12 -27.10
CA SER A 144 -8.83 -4.95 -26.44
C SER A 144 -8.89 -3.85 -25.35
N THR A 145 -9.55 -2.75 -25.63
CA THR A 145 -9.72 -1.65 -24.66
C THR A 145 -10.71 -2.03 -23.55
N LEU A 146 -11.80 -2.70 -23.89
CA LEU A 146 -12.76 -3.20 -22.90
C LEU A 146 -12.09 -4.15 -21.89
N MET A 147 -11.32 -5.11 -22.37
CA MET A 147 -10.57 -6.05 -21.52
C MET A 147 -9.53 -5.33 -20.65
N ALA A 148 -8.81 -4.36 -21.21
CA ALA A 148 -7.82 -3.57 -20.47
C ALA A 148 -8.45 -2.74 -19.35
N LEU A 149 -9.59 -2.12 -19.62
CA LEU A 149 -10.36 -1.35 -18.63
C LEU A 149 -10.87 -2.29 -17.51
N PHE A 150 -11.44 -3.43 -17.86
CA PHE A 150 -11.93 -4.40 -16.90
C PHE A 150 -10.82 -4.90 -15.98
N LEU A 151 -9.67 -5.25 -16.54
CA LEU A 151 -8.50 -5.69 -15.76
C LEU A 151 -7.99 -4.56 -14.83
N SER A 152 -7.93 -3.33 -15.33
CA SER A 152 -7.52 -2.17 -14.54
C SER A 152 -8.46 -1.92 -13.35
N ILE A 153 -9.76 -2.03 -13.54
CA ILE A 153 -10.75 -1.87 -12.47
C ILE A 153 -10.52 -2.93 -11.37
N ILE A 154 -10.31 -4.19 -11.74
CA ILE A 154 -10.02 -5.26 -10.78
C ILE A 154 -8.73 -4.98 -9.99
N LEU A 155 -7.67 -4.53 -10.67
CA LEU A 155 -6.40 -4.19 -10.02
C LEU A 155 -6.56 -3.02 -9.05
N MET A 156 -7.27 -1.96 -9.46
CA MET A 156 -7.50 -0.79 -8.62
C MET A 156 -8.39 -1.10 -7.42
N TYR A 157 -9.41 -1.95 -7.60
CA TYR A 157 -10.24 -2.40 -6.48
C TYR A 157 -9.43 -3.20 -5.46
N ALA A 158 -8.63 -4.17 -5.92
CA ALA A 158 -7.75 -4.95 -5.06
C ALA A 158 -6.72 -4.07 -4.34
N TYR A 159 -6.16 -3.07 -5.03
CA TYR A 159 -5.28 -2.05 -4.44
C TYR A 159 -6.00 -1.28 -3.33
N SER A 160 -7.19 -0.76 -3.58
CA SER A 160 -7.98 0.03 -2.62
C SER A 160 -8.23 -0.72 -1.32
N LEU A 161 -8.60 -2.02 -1.39
CA LEU A 161 -8.82 -2.86 -0.21
C LEU A 161 -7.56 -3.04 0.65
N VAL A 162 -6.40 -3.11 0.03
CA VAL A 162 -5.12 -3.27 0.74
C VAL A 162 -4.68 -1.93 1.34
N SER A 163 -4.82 -0.83 0.58
CA SER A 163 -4.47 0.51 1.05
C SER A 163 -5.25 0.88 2.32
N GLU A 164 -6.56 0.64 2.34
CA GLU A 164 -7.39 0.88 3.53
C GLU A 164 -6.90 0.11 4.76
N LYS A 165 -6.52 -1.16 4.59
CA LYS A 165 -5.99 -1.97 5.69
C LYS A 165 -4.64 -1.49 6.20
N ILE A 166 -3.80 -0.96 5.32
CA ILE A 166 -2.49 -0.40 5.64
C ILE A 166 -2.67 0.91 6.42
N ASP A 167 -3.52 1.80 5.94
CA ASP A 167 -3.81 3.07 6.60
C ASP A 167 -4.36 2.82 8.02
N LYS A 168 -5.27 1.87 8.14
CA LYS A 168 -5.79 1.45 9.44
C LYS A 168 -4.71 0.86 10.35
N LEU A 169 -3.81 0.03 9.84
CA LEU A 169 -2.70 -0.53 10.62
C LEU A 169 -1.80 0.58 11.18
N HIS A 170 -1.47 1.59 10.38
CA HIS A 170 -0.62 2.70 10.82
C HIS A 170 -1.33 3.55 11.88
N SER A 171 -2.63 3.83 11.68
CA SER A 171 -3.46 4.54 12.66
C SER A 171 -3.59 3.75 13.97
N ASP A 172 -3.83 2.44 13.92
CA ASP A 172 -3.93 1.59 15.10
C ASP A 172 -2.60 1.54 15.88
N ASN A 173 -1.46 1.47 15.17
CA ASN A 173 -0.14 1.53 15.80
C ASN A 173 0.15 2.87 16.48
N GLU A 174 -0.22 3.98 15.82
CA GLU A 174 -0.05 5.33 16.35
C GLU A 174 -0.89 5.52 17.61
N ASN A 175 -2.19 5.21 17.52
CA ASN A 175 -3.11 5.32 18.66
C ASN A 175 -2.64 4.48 19.84
N TYR A 176 -2.22 3.25 19.60
CA TYR A 176 -1.70 2.38 20.67
C TYR A 176 -0.51 2.99 21.41
N VAL A 177 0.42 3.63 20.71
CA VAL A 177 1.61 4.26 21.33
C VAL A 177 1.27 5.60 22.00
N ILE A 178 0.24 6.31 21.53
CA ILE A 178 -0.19 7.58 22.11
C ILE A 178 -1.02 7.37 23.38
N GLU A 179 -1.87 6.35 23.41
CA GLU A 179 -2.81 6.08 24.50
C GLU A 179 -2.17 5.35 25.70
N ASN A 180 -1.03 4.68 25.51
CA ASN A 180 -0.33 3.93 26.56
C ASN A 180 1.08 4.48 26.83
#